data_f1bff0ed1a31a475f8ca7dc8a6bfe399
#
_entry.id   f1bff0ed1a31a475f8ca7dc8a6bfe399
#
_cell.length_a   1.000
_cell.length_b   1.000
_cell.length_c   1.000
_cell.angle_alpha   90.00
_cell.angle_beta   90.00
_cell.angle_gamma   90.00
#
_symmetry.space_group_name_H-M   'P 1'
#
loop_
_entity.id
_entity.type
_entity.pdbx_description
1 polymer ?
#
loop_
_entity_poly.entity_id
_entity_poly.type
_entity_poly.pdbx_seq_one_letter_code
_entity_poly.pdbx_strand_id
1 'polypeptide(L)'
;MQLLLIRHALPSRTQVGEGSEPELTEAGREQARRLPGALERFPLSRLVSSPQRRAVQTAEPVAKARALAIDVDERFAEYDRGHSHYLPIEQVRAERPEDWARMAAGELPASVDVGAFRHRVRGALGEIVAGADHADTVAVFSHGGVINVILHEILGTARLLAFPIEYASVTRLRYSRSGTVTVAGVNDIEHVWDLLPRVRS
;
A
#
# COMPACT_ATOMS: atom_id res chain seq x y z
N MET A 1 16.76 -8.79 -6.81
CA MET A 1 15.45 -9.14 -6.20
C MET A 1 14.31 -8.38 -6.84
N GLN A 2 13.09 -8.81 -6.70
CA GLN A 2 11.89 -8.05 -7.02
C GLN A 2 11.14 -7.68 -5.74
N LEU A 3 10.53 -6.50 -5.74
CA LEU A 3 9.64 -6.06 -4.67
C LEU A 3 8.30 -5.68 -5.29
N LEU A 4 7.24 -6.27 -4.78
CA LEU A 4 5.86 -5.96 -5.16
C LEU A 4 5.22 -5.19 -4.00
N LEU A 5 4.83 -3.95 -4.24
CA LEU A 5 4.11 -3.12 -3.29
C LEU A 5 2.63 -3.20 -3.64
N ILE A 6 1.81 -3.69 -2.73
CA ILE A 6 0.38 -3.88 -2.94
C ILE A 6 -0.38 -2.96 -1.98
N ARG A 7 -1.21 -2.07 -2.52
CA ARG A 7 -2.13 -1.32 -1.67
C ARG A 7 -3.23 -2.25 -1.16
N HIS A 8 -3.62 -2.10 0.11
CA HIS A 8 -4.78 -2.81 0.65
C HIS A 8 -6.01 -2.67 -0.25
N ALA A 9 -6.87 -3.68 -0.25
CA ALA A 9 -8.16 -3.69 -0.94
C ALA A 9 -9.15 -2.72 -0.28
N LEU A 10 -10.31 -2.50 -0.90
CA LEU A 10 -11.32 -1.53 -0.49
C LEU A 10 -11.83 -1.79 0.95
N PRO A 11 -11.54 -0.90 1.91
CA PRO A 11 -11.98 -1.05 3.28
C PRO A 11 -13.37 -0.44 3.50
N SER A 12 -14.03 -0.86 4.58
CA SER A 12 -15.22 -0.19 5.07
C SER A 12 -14.87 1.15 5.73
N ARG A 13 -15.89 2.00 5.93
CA ARG A 13 -15.78 3.16 6.79
C ARG A 13 -15.91 2.74 8.26
N THR A 14 -15.21 3.41 9.18
CA THR A 14 -15.49 3.32 10.63
C THR A 14 -16.13 4.60 11.14
N GLN A 15 -16.90 4.50 12.22
CA GLN A 15 -17.49 5.65 12.90
C GLN A 15 -16.46 6.32 13.82
N VAL A 16 -16.71 7.57 14.21
CA VAL A 16 -15.89 8.26 15.19
C VAL A 16 -15.91 7.48 16.51
N GLY A 17 -14.73 7.16 17.05
CA GLY A 17 -14.56 6.35 18.25
C GLY A 17 -14.36 4.84 18.00
N GLU A 18 -14.58 4.35 16.77
CA GLU A 18 -14.32 2.95 16.40
C GLU A 18 -12.86 2.69 15.98
N GLY A 19 -12.04 3.75 15.92
CA GLY A 19 -10.64 3.67 15.50
C GLY A 19 -10.45 3.61 13.98
N SER A 20 -9.21 3.56 13.56
CA SER A 20 -8.80 3.57 12.14
C SER A 20 -8.45 2.17 11.58
N GLU A 21 -9.05 1.11 12.13
CA GLU A 21 -8.79 -0.28 11.76
C GLU A 21 -9.99 -0.97 11.06
N PRO A 22 -10.44 -0.44 9.90
CA PRO A 22 -11.57 -1.02 9.18
C PRO A 22 -11.25 -2.40 8.63
N GLU A 23 -12.29 -3.23 8.55
CA GLU A 23 -12.28 -4.44 7.75
C GLU A 23 -12.45 -4.12 6.25
N LEU A 24 -12.17 -5.09 5.40
CA LEU A 24 -12.51 -5.00 3.99
C LEU A 24 -14.03 -5.08 3.78
N THR A 25 -14.52 -4.31 2.82
CA THR A 25 -15.87 -4.50 2.26
C THR A 25 -15.98 -5.83 1.52
N GLU A 26 -17.18 -6.25 1.13
CA GLU A 26 -17.33 -7.44 0.27
C GLU A 26 -16.61 -7.27 -1.08
N ALA A 27 -16.70 -6.09 -1.70
CA ALA A 27 -15.93 -5.78 -2.91
C ALA A 27 -14.42 -5.81 -2.65
N GLY A 28 -13.97 -5.32 -1.48
CA GLY A 28 -12.56 -5.41 -1.07
C GLY A 28 -12.09 -6.85 -0.85
N ARG A 29 -12.94 -7.70 -0.27
CA ARG A 29 -12.64 -9.15 -0.13
C ARG A 29 -12.52 -9.81 -1.51
N GLU A 30 -13.36 -9.43 -2.46
CA GLU A 30 -13.25 -9.93 -3.84
C GLU A 30 -11.98 -9.42 -4.53
N GLN A 31 -11.62 -8.13 -4.36
CA GLN A 31 -10.33 -7.61 -4.85
C GLN A 31 -9.16 -8.44 -4.29
N ALA A 32 -9.15 -8.71 -2.98
CA ALA A 32 -8.10 -9.51 -2.34
C ALA A 32 -8.06 -10.96 -2.87
N ARG A 33 -9.22 -11.59 -3.13
CA ARG A 33 -9.31 -12.94 -3.70
C ARG A 33 -8.71 -13.07 -5.12
N ARG A 34 -8.64 -11.97 -5.89
CA ARG A 34 -8.05 -11.96 -7.23
C ARG A 34 -6.52 -11.82 -7.24
N LEU A 35 -5.92 -11.36 -6.14
CA LEU A 35 -4.47 -11.17 -6.04
C LEU A 35 -3.64 -12.44 -6.25
N PRO A 36 -4.02 -13.64 -5.75
CA PRO A 36 -3.25 -14.86 -6.02
C PRO A 36 -3.04 -15.12 -7.51
N GLY A 37 -4.07 -14.93 -8.34
CA GLY A 37 -3.99 -15.08 -9.80
C GLY A 37 -3.15 -13.97 -10.45
N ALA A 38 -3.37 -12.71 -10.04
CA ALA A 38 -2.59 -11.56 -10.53
C ALA A 38 -1.08 -11.71 -10.24
N LEU A 39 -0.75 -12.35 -9.14
CA LEU A 39 0.62 -12.59 -8.69
C LEU A 39 1.19 -13.96 -9.09
N GLU A 40 0.46 -14.75 -9.89
CA GLU A 40 0.84 -16.13 -10.21
C GLU A 40 2.24 -16.25 -10.85
N ARG A 41 2.55 -15.35 -11.76
CA ARG A 41 3.85 -15.30 -12.48
C ARG A 41 5.06 -14.95 -11.60
N PHE A 42 4.84 -14.51 -10.37
CA PHE A 42 5.91 -14.10 -9.46
C PHE A 42 6.20 -15.21 -8.44
N PRO A 43 7.45 -15.73 -8.38
CA PRO A 43 7.85 -16.72 -7.39
C PRO A 43 8.06 -16.03 -6.03
N LEU A 44 6.95 -15.79 -5.32
CA LEU A 44 6.99 -15.10 -4.02
C LEU A 44 7.75 -15.96 -2.99
N SER A 45 8.76 -15.38 -2.37
CA SER A 45 9.55 -16.00 -1.29
C SER A 45 9.16 -15.49 0.10
N ARG A 46 8.55 -14.29 0.18
CA ARG A 46 8.21 -13.67 1.46
C ARG A 46 7.02 -12.72 1.29
N LEU A 47 6.15 -12.69 2.32
CA LEU A 47 5.05 -11.72 2.43
C LEU A 47 5.27 -10.86 3.66
N VAL A 48 5.19 -9.54 3.49
CA VAL A 48 5.25 -8.56 4.56
C VAL A 48 3.95 -7.76 4.54
N SER A 49 3.41 -7.41 5.69
CA SER A 49 2.21 -6.58 5.78
C SER A 49 2.37 -5.45 6.79
N SER A 50 1.76 -4.31 6.48
CA SER A 50 1.38 -3.34 7.48
C SER A 50 0.55 -4.01 8.58
N PRO A 51 0.63 -3.56 9.85
CA PRO A 51 -0.17 -4.11 10.95
C PRO A 51 -1.67 -3.81 10.80
N GLN A 52 -2.04 -2.84 9.97
CA GLN A 52 -3.42 -2.41 9.85
C GLN A 52 -4.28 -3.49 9.19
N ARG A 53 -5.43 -3.77 9.83
CA ARG A 53 -6.31 -4.90 9.52
C ARG A 53 -6.63 -5.04 8.04
N ARG A 54 -6.94 -3.94 7.35
CA ARG A 54 -7.20 -3.92 5.90
C ARG A 54 -6.05 -4.43 5.05
N ALA A 55 -4.79 -4.20 5.46
CA ALA A 55 -3.62 -4.70 4.74
C ALA A 55 -3.39 -6.20 5.00
N VAL A 56 -3.51 -6.65 6.25
CA VAL A 56 -3.41 -8.05 6.62
C VAL A 56 -4.47 -8.89 5.90
N GLN A 57 -5.75 -8.46 5.94
CA GLN A 57 -6.84 -9.13 5.23
C GLN A 57 -6.65 -9.18 3.71
N THR A 58 -5.95 -8.19 3.14
CA THR A 58 -5.60 -8.21 1.71
C THR A 58 -4.52 -9.25 1.41
N ALA A 59 -3.57 -9.47 2.32
CA ALA A 59 -2.49 -10.44 2.17
C ALA A 59 -2.94 -11.89 2.37
N GLU A 60 -3.96 -12.16 3.18
CA GLU A 60 -4.41 -13.50 3.57
C GLU A 60 -4.67 -14.47 2.39
N PRO A 61 -5.39 -14.08 1.30
CA PRO A 61 -5.61 -14.98 0.19
C PRO A 61 -4.31 -15.40 -0.52
N VAL A 62 -3.34 -14.47 -0.62
CA VAL A 62 -2.02 -14.76 -1.21
C VAL A 62 -1.22 -15.67 -0.29
N ALA A 63 -1.21 -15.39 1.00
CA ALA A 63 -0.55 -16.22 2.01
C ALA A 63 -1.05 -17.65 1.98
N LYS A 64 -2.37 -17.83 1.92
CA LYS A 64 -3.00 -19.15 1.81
C LYS A 64 -2.63 -19.86 0.49
N ALA A 65 -2.69 -19.16 -0.64
CA ALA A 65 -2.40 -19.73 -1.95
C ALA A 65 -0.93 -20.14 -2.13
N ARG A 66 -0.01 -19.44 -1.45
CA ARG A 66 1.43 -19.67 -1.53
C ARG A 66 2.00 -20.48 -0.37
N ALA A 67 1.19 -20.81 0.65
CA ALA A 67 1.61 -21.44 1.91
C ALA A 67 2.76 -20.65 2.59
N LEU A 68 2.68 -19.33 2.57
CA LEU A 68 3.65 -18.42 3.18
C LEU A 68 3.04 -17.75 4.42
N ALA A 69 3.86 -17.52 5.44
CA ALA A 69 3.48 -16.67 6.58
C ALA A 69 3.44 -15.20 6.16
N ILE A 70 2.67 -14.40 6.89
CA ILE A 70 2.66 -12.94 6.75
C ILE A 70 3.51 -12.37 7.90
N ASP A 71 4.64 -11.75 7.56
CA ASP A 71 5.45 -11.01 8.51
C ASP A 71 4.83 -9.61 8.69
N VAL A 72 4.48 -9.24 9.91
CA VAL A 72 3.90 -7.92 10.18
C VAL A 72 5.01 -6.95 10.58
N ASP A 73 5.10 -5.81 9.87
CA ASP A 73 6.03 -4.74 10.19
C ASP A 73 5.29 -3.43 10.42
N GLU A 74 5.34 -2.96 11.67
CA GLU A 74 4.71 -1.73 12.16
C GLU A 74 5.08 -0.47 11.34
N ARG A 75 6.25 -0.46 10.74
CA ARG A 75 6.79 0.66 9.99
C ARG A 75 6.11 0.87 8.64
N PHE A 76 5.35 -0.12 8.14
CA PHE A 76 4.52 0.02 6.93
C PHE A 76 3.09 0.48 7.23
N ALA A 77 2.78 0.86 8.47
CA ALA A 77 1.48 1.45 8.77
C ALA A 77 1.26 2.77 8.02
N GLU A 78 0.01 3.08 7.68
CA GLU A 78 -0.34 4.38 7.08
C GLU A 78 -0.26 5.51 8.11
N TYR A 79 -0.29 6.74 7.65
CA TYR A 79 -0.27 7.92 8.51
C TYR A 79 -1.53 8.06 9.37
N ASP A 80 -2.64 7.41 9.00
CA ASP A 80 -3.91 7.44 9.72
C ASP A 80 -3.97 6.47 10.92
N ARG A 81 -2.91 5.72 11.16
CA ARG A 81 -2.85 4.81 12.30
C ARG A 81 -3.01 5.55 13.63
N GLY A 82 -3.91 5.06 14.46
CA GLY A 82 -4.21 5.68 15.76
C GLY A 82 -5.21 6.84 15.70
N HIS A 83 -5.75 7.17 14.51
CA HIS A 83 -6.86 8.12 14.41
C HIS A 83 -8.13 7.54 15.02
N SER A 84 -9.06 8.43 15.43
CA SER A 84 -10.32 8.05 16.07
C SER A 84 -11.31 7.32 15.13
N HIS A 85 -11.10 7.43 13.82
CA HIS A 85 -11.89 6.77 12.78
C HIS A 85 -11.13 6.71 11.46
N TYR A 86 -11.56 5.83 10.56
CA TYR A 86 -11.08 5.73 9.20
C TYR A 86 -12.08 6.36 8.22
N LEU A 87 -11.58 7.18 7.32
CA LEU A 87 -12.35 7.80 6.25
C LEU A 87 -11.78 7.36 4.89
N PRO A 88 -12.56 6.62 4.06
CA PRO A 88 -12.14 6.29 2.70
C PRO A 88 -11.83 7.55 1.89
N ILE A 89 -10.84 7.47 1.00
CA ILE A 89 -10.38 8.63 0.21
C ILE A 89 -11.50 9.31 -0.59
N GLU A 90 -12.48 8.53 -1.04
CA GLU A 90 -13.63 9.01 -1.79
C GLU A 90 -14.53 9.96 -0.98
N GLN A 91 -14.45 9.89 0.35
CA GLN A 91 -15.24 10.71 1.27
C GLN A 91 -14.45 11.89 1.85
N VAL A 92 -13.12 11.87 1.74
CA VAL A 92 -12.25 12.94 2.30
C VAL A 92 -12.62 14.29 1.71
N ARG A 93 -12.93 14.36 0.40
CA ARG A 93 -13.31 15.61 -0.27
C ARG A 93 -14.53 16.30 0.38
N ALA A 94 -15.52 15.52 0.78
CA ALA A 94 -16.75 16.05 1.38
C ALA A 94 -16.61 16.37 2.86
N GLU A 95 -15.86 15.57 3.61
CA GLU A 95 -15.82 15.65 5.07
C GLU A 95 -14.56 16.38 5.60
N ARG A 96 -13.47 16.40 4.82
CA ARG A 96 -12.20 17.06 5.17
C ARG A 96 -11.64 17.83 3.97
N PRO A 97 -12.29 18.92 3.54
CA PRO A 97 -11.92 19.63 2.31
C PRO A 97 -10.49 20.22 2.33
N GLU A 98 -9.98 20.60 3.50
CA GLU A 98 -8.60 21.09 3.63
C GLU A 98 -7.58 19.97 3.42
N ASP A 99 -7.80 18.79 4.02
CA ASP A 99 -6.95 17.61 3.79
C ASP A 99 -7.01 17.19 2.32
N TRP A 100 -8.21 17.21 1.73
CA TRP A 100 -8.38 16.93 0.30
C TRP A 100 -7.59 17.90 -0.58
N ALA A 101 -7.64 19.20 -0.30
CA ALA A 101 -6.89 20.20 -1.07
C ALA A 101 -5.39 19.94 -1.02
N ARG A 102 -4.84 19.58 0.16
CA ARG A 102 -3.43 19.20 0.31
C ARG A 102 -3.11 17.92 -0.47
N MET A 103 -3.93 16.89 -0.33
CA MET A 103 -3.73 15.62 -1.04
C MET A 103 -3.81 15.80 -2.56
N ALA A 104 -4.73 16.63 -3.06
CA ALA A 104 -4.82 16.99 -4.47
C ALA A 104 -3.59 17.78 -4.96
N ALA A 105 -2.96 18.57 -4.09
CA ALA A 105 -1.68 19.21 -4.35
C ALA A 105 -0.48 18.25 -4.27
N GLY A 106 -0.71 17.00 -3.87
CA GLY A 106 0.32 15.96 -3.75
C GLY A 106 1.04 15.95 -2.41
N GLU A 107 0.41 16.52 -1.37
CA GLU A 107 0.93 16.58 0.00
C GLU A 107 0.12 15.67 0.93
N LEU A 108 0.69 15.31 2.07
CA LEU A 108 -0.04 14.65 3.16
C LEU A 108 -0.85 15.68 3.98
N PRO A 109 -1.89 15.23 4.73
CA PRO A 109 -2.60 16.08 5.68
C PRO A 109 -1.64 16.82 6.62
N ALA A 110 -2.01 18.05 7.03
CA ALA A 110 -1.15 18.92 7.85
C ALA A 110 -0.80 18.32 9.22
N SER A 111 -1.63 17.42 9.74
CA SER A 111 -1.42 16.72 11.01
C SER A 111 -0.32 15.65 10.96
N VAL A 112 0.18 15.29 9.78
CA VAL A 112 1.15 14.22 9.60
C VAL A 112 2.57 14.75 9.74
N ASP A 113 3.36 14.16 10.64
CA ASP A 113 4.82 14.33 10.63
C ASP A 113 5.41 13.58 9.42
N VAL A 114 5.56 14.30 8.31
CA VAL A 114 6.07 13.77 7.05
C VAL A 114 7.50 13.24 7.19
N GLY A 115 8.33 13.90 8.03
CA GLY A 115 9.71 13.48 8.28
C GLY A 115 9.79 12.13 8.96
N ALA A 116 9.05 11.96 10.05
CA ALA A 116 8.98 10.69 10.78
C ALA A 116 8.35 9.58 9.93
N PHE A 117 7.29 9.90 9.16
CA PHE A 117 6.64 8.94 8.26
C PHE A 117 7.60 8.41 7.20
N ARG A 118 8.31 9.30 6.49
CA ARG A 118 9.31 8.94 5.49
C ARG A 118 10.46 8.12 6.11
N HIS A 119 10.94 8.54 7.26
CA HIS A 119 12.06 7.87 7.94
C HIS A 119 11.76 6.41 8.27
N ARG A 120 10.58 6.13 8.88
CA ARG A 120 10.21 4.76 9.23
C ARG A 120 9.98 3.86 8.01
N VAL A 121 9.34 4.38 6.95
CA VAL A 121 9.10 3.64 5.72
C VAL A 121 10.42 3.30 5.01
N ARG A 122 11.35 4.26 4.94
CA ARG A 122 12.70 4.03 4.38
C ARG A 122 13.47 2.98 5.16
N GLY A 123 13.43 3.03 6.50
CA GLY A 123 14.09 2.04 7.34
C GLY A 123 13.58 0.64 7.08
N ALA A 124 12.26 0.45 7.06
CA ALA A 124 11.64 -0.84 6.78
C ALA A 124 11.99 -1.38 5.38
N LEU A 125 11.92 -0.50 4.36
CA LEU A 125 12.30 -0.86 2.99
C LEU A 125 13.77 -1.28 2.91
N GLY A 126 14.67 -0.50 3.53
CA GLY A 126 16.10 -0.77 3.55
C GLY A 126 16.43 -2.14 4.15
N GLU A 127 15.76 -2.52 5.24
CA GLU A 127 15.96 -3.83 5.86
C GLU A 127 15.47 -4.99 4.99
N ILE A 128 14.30 -4.83 4.31
CA ILE A 128 13.82 -5.83 3.35
C ILE A 128 14.85 -6.04 2.23
N VAL A 129 15.34 -4.93 1.66
CA VAL A 129 16.29 -4.98 0.54
C VAL A 129 17.65 -5.58 0.99
N ALA A 130 18.12 -5.22 2.17
CA ALA A 130 19.39 -5.73 2.71
C ALA A 130 19.33 -7.22 3.10
N GLY A 131 18.15 -7.69 3.54
CA GLY A 131 17.97 -9.07 3.97
C GLY A 131 17.51 -10.04 2.87
N ALA A 132 17.28 -9.57 1.65
CA ALA A 132 16.77 -10.39 0.56
C ALA A 132 17.88 -10.85 -0.40
N ASP A 133 17.80 -12.10 -0.85
CA ASP A 133 18.65 -12.61 -1.92
C ASP A 133 18.25 -12.03 -3.29
N HIS A 134 19.20 -12.05 -4.22
CA HIS A 134 18.94 -11.51 -5.57
C HIS A 134 17.80 -12.22 -6.32
N ALA A 135 17.57 -13.49 -6.03
CA ALA A 135 16.50 -14.29 -6.63
C ALA A 135 15.13 -14.04 -5.97
N ASP A 136 15.09 -13.41 -4.80
CA ASP A 136 13.86 -13.22 -4.05
C ASP A 136 12.85 -12.31 -4.74
N THR A 137 11.58 -12.65 -4.52
CA THR A 137 10.44 -11.79 -4.79
C THR A 137 9.65 -11.61 -3.50
N VAL A 138 9.70 -10.41 -2.94
CA VAL A 138 9.01 -10.03 -1.70
C VAL A 138 7.76 -9.24 -2.05
N ALA A 139 6.61 -9.60 -1.48
CA ALA A 139 5.39 -8.83 -1.58
C ALA A 139 5.12 -8.08 -0.27
N VAL A 140 4.90 -6.77 -0.35
CA VAL A 140 4.59 -5.88 0.78
C VAL A 140 3.17 -5.34 0.63
N PHE A 141 2.29 -5.71 1.54
CA PHE A 141 0.91 -5.24 1.59
C PHE A 141 0.83 -4.01 2.49
N SER A 142 0.43 -2.88 1.91
CA SER A 142 0.55 -1.59 2.57
C SER A 142 -0.52 -0.60 2.08
N HIS A 143 -0.19 0.68 1.96
CA HIS A 143 -1.12 1.79 1.78
C HIS A 143 -0.65 2.75 0.70
N GLY A 144 -1.57 3.61 0.25
CA GLY A 144 -1.29 4.59 -0.80
C GLY A 144 -0.20 5.59 -0.43
N GLY A 145 -0.20 6.09 0.80
CA GLY A 145 0.82 7.02 1.30
C GLY A 145 2.20 6.37 1.40
N VAL A 146 2.26 5.15 1.94
CA VAL A 146 3.51 4.38 2.06
C VAL A 146 4.14 4.10 0.70
N ILE A 147 3.32 3.65 -0.29
CA ILE A 147 3.81 3.36 -1.64
C ILE A 147 4.31 4.64 -2.32
N ASN A 148 3.58 5.75 -2.17
CA ASN A 148 4.01 7.04 -2.69
C ASN A 148 5.32 7.53 -2.06
N VAL A 149 5.51 7.36 -0.74
CA VAL A 149 6.79 7.65 -0.09
C VAL A 149 7.93 6.85 -0.72
N ILE A 150 7.75 5.54 -0.90
CA ILE A 150 8.77 4.68 -1.52
C ILE A 150 9.10 5.16 -2.93
N LEU A 151 8.09 5.46 -3.75
CA LEU A 151 8.28 5.95 -5.11
C LEU A 151 8.94 7.33 -5.13
N HIS A 152 8.57 8.23 -4.20
CA HIS A 152 9.20 9.54 -4.05
C HIS A 152 10.70 9.43 -3.73
N GLU A 153 11.07 8.55 -2.79
CA GLU A 153 12.48 8.33 -2.43
C GLU A 153 13.31 7.76 -3.59
N ILE A 154 12.71 6.94 -4.46
CA ILE A 154 13.41 6.32 -5.59
C ILE A 154 13.49 7.27 -6.79
N LEU A 155 12.42 8.00 -7.09
CA LEU A 155 12.29 8.78 -8.33
C LEU A 155 12.58 10.28 -8.13
N GLY A 156 12.63 10.78 -6.90
CA GLY A 156 12.81 12.21 -6.62
C GLY A 156 11.64 13.06 -7.15
N THR A 157 10.40 12.57 -7.04
CA THR A 157 9.23 13.29 -7.57
C THR A 157 9.04 14.64 -6.87
N ALA A 158 8.57 15.66 -7.60
CA ALA A 158 8.30 16.99 -7.05
C ALA A 158 7.20 16.99 -5.97
N ARG A 159 6.30 16.01 -6.01
CA ARG A 159 5.19 15.84 -5.07
C ARG A 159 5.32 14.51 -4.36
N LEU A 160 5.02 14.46 -3.06
CA LEU A 160 5.07 13.22 -2.29
C LEU A 160 3.99 12.23 -2.76
N LEU A 161 2.74 12.70 -2.90
CA LEU A 161 1.63 11.92 -3.43
C LEU A 161 1.52 12.13 -4.95
N ALA A 162 2.50 11.61 -5.70
CA ALA A 162 2.61 11.81 -7.14
C ALA A 162 1.79 10.81 -7.97
N PHE A 163 1.41 9.67 -7.37
CA PHE A 163 0.77 8.57 -8.09
C PHE A 163 -0.61 8.24 -7.50
N PRO A 164 -1.63 8.04 -8.35
CA PRO A 164 -2.92 7.51 -7.92
C PRO A 164 -2.75 6.00 -7.67
N ILE A 165 -2.48 5.63 -6.42
CA ILE A 165 -2.34 4.22 -6.04
C ILE A 165 -3.73 3.69 -5.69
N GLU A 166 -4.32 2.87 -6.54
CA GLU A 166 -5.66 2.31 -6.39
C GLU A 166 -5.70 1.10 -5.43
N TYR A 167 -6.91 0.75 -4.94
CA TYR A 167 -7.11 -0.42 -4.08
C TYR A 167 -6.69 -1.71 -4.76
N ALA A 168 -6.00 -2.57 -4.02
CA ALA A 168 -5.40 -3.82 -4.49
C ALA A 168 -4.46 -3.69 -5.70
N SER A 169 -4.02 -2.46 -6.04
CA SER A 169 -3.05 -2.25 -7.11
C SER A 169 -1.69 -2.85 -6.76
N VAL A 170 -0.94 -3.20 -7.81
CA VAL A 170 0.41 -3.75 -7.71
C VAL A 170 1.41 -2.77 -8.32
N THR A 171 2.37 -2.32 -7.52
CA THR A 171 3.53 -1.53 -7.96
C THR A 171 4.77 -2.40 -7.88
N ARG A 172 5.57 -2.43 -8.93
CA ARG A 172 6.69 -3.35 -9.07
C ARG A 172 8.02 -2.64 -9.16
N LEU A 173 8.94 -3.00 -8.26
CA LEU A 173 10.33 -2.54 -8.22
C LEU A 173 11.28 -3.70 -8.51
N ARG A 174 12.40 -3.42 -9.17
CA ARG A 174 13.47 -4.39 -9.42
C ARG A 174 14.79 -3.83 -8.92
N TYR A 175 15.47 -4.61 -8.10
CA TYR A 175 16.79 -4.29 -7.58
C TYR A 175 17.85 -5.15 -8.29
N SER A 176 18.84 -4.49 -8.89
CA SER A 176 19.99 -5.16 -9.47
C SER A 176 20.96 -5.64 -8.39
N ARG A 177 21.96 -6.46 -8.77
CA ARG A 177 23.04 -6.86 -7.86
C ARG A 177 23.94 -5.69 -7.44
N SER A 178 23.98 -4.64 -8.24
CA SER A 178 24.73 -3.41 -7.93
C SER A 178 23.97 -2.42 -7.04
N GLY A 179 22.76 -2.79 -6.57
CA GLY A 179 21.92 -1.92 -5.73
C GLY A 179 21.07 -0.91 -6.52
N THR A 180 21.18 -0.88 -7.86
CA THR A 180 20.32 -0.01 -8.67
C THR A 180 18.88 -0.47 -8.61
N VAL A 181 17.94 0.46 -8.33
CA VAL A 181 16.51 0.19 -8.34
C VAL A 181 15.86 0.72 -9.62
N THR A 182 14.96 -0.07 -10.18
CA THR A 182 14.13 0.30 -11.34
C THR A 182 12.67 0.16 -10.98
N VAL A 183 11.87 1.20 -11.23
CA VAL A 183 10.41 1.14 -11.16
C VAL A 183 9.91 0.48 -12.44
N ALA A 184 9.48 -0.78 -12.33
CA ALA A 184 9.11 -1.61 -13.48
C ALA A 184 7.62 -1.55 -13.83
N GLY A 185 6.81 -0.93 -12.97
CA GLY A 185 5.38 -0.67 -13.16
C GLY A 185 4.80 -0.04 -11.92
N VAL A 186 3.83 0.85 -12.09
CA VAL A 186 3.13 1.54 -10.99
C VAL A 186 1.65 1.35 -11.18
N ASN A 187 0.95 1.02 -10.08
CA ASN A 187 -0.50 1.00 -10.04
C ASN A 187 -1.16 0.07 -11.07
N ASP A 188 -0.63 -1.14 -11.23
CA ASP A 188 -1.26 -2.18 -12.06
C ASP A 188 -2.55 -2.64 -11.38
N ILE A 189 -3.69 -2.48 -12.07
CA ILE A 189 -5.06 -2.69 -11.57
C ILE A 189 -5.90 -3.58 -12.48
N GLU A 190 -5.31 -4.19 -13.51
CA GLU A 190 -6.04 -4.95 -14.52
C GLU A 190 -6.95 -6.01 -13.89
N HIS A 191 -6.46 -6.70 -12.87
CA HIS A 191 -7.17 -7.77 -12.17
C HIS A 191 -8.35 -7.30 -11.31
N VAL A 192 -8.47 -5.99 -11.03
CA VAL A 192 -9.52 -5.41 -10.16
C VAL A 192 -10.27 -4.24 -10.80
N TRP A 193 -10.01 -3.96 -12.06
CA TRP A 193 -10.56 -2.78 -12.75
C TRP A 193 -12.09 -2.64 -12.60
N ASP A 194 -12.82 -3.74 -12.71
CA ASP A 194 -14.28 -3.82 -12.59
C ASP A 194 -14.81 -3.66 -11.16
N LEU A 195 -13.93 -3.75 -10.15
CA LEU A 195 -14.26 -3.67 -8.73
C LEU A 195 -13.81 -2.36 -8.07
N LEU A 196 -13.16 -1.45 -8.82
CA LEU A 196 -12.74 -0.17 -8.27
C LEU A 196 -13.93 0.76 -8.04
N PRO A 197 -13.94 1.54 -6.94
CA PRO A 197 -14.93 2.59 -6.76
C PRO A 197 -14.82 3.57 -7.95
N ARG A 198 -15.88 3.69 -8.72
CA ARG A 198 -15.92 4.68 -9.78
C ARG A 198 -16.05 6.05 -9.13
N VAL A 199 -15.00 6.85 -9.19
CA VAL A 199 -15.09 8.26 -8.89
C VAL A 199 -16.02 8.86 -9.96
N ARG A 200 -17.27 9.15 -9.58
CA ARG A 200 -18.15 9.92 -10.45
C ARG A 200 -17.55 11.31 -10.51
N SER A 201 -16.98 11.65 -11.65
CA SER A 201 -16.56 13.00 -12.05
C SER A 201 -17.76 13.93 -12.13
#